data_9ea1c20c3eecb8fb475d16161572ecc6
#
_entry.id   9ea1c20c3eecb8fb475d16161572ecc6
#
_cell.length_a   1.000
_cell.length_b   1.000
_cell.length_c   1.000
_cell.angle_alpha   90.00
_cell.angle_beta   90.00
_cell.angle_gamma   90.00
#
_symmetry.space_group_name_H-M   'P 1'
#
loop_
_entity.id
_entity.type
_entity.pdbx_description
1 polymer ?
#
loop_
_entity_poly.entity_id
_entity_poly.type
_entity_poly.pdbx_seq_one_letter_code
_entity_poly.pdbx_strand_id
1 'polypeptide(L)'
;DQLSAMVAAGALYPVPNADEVKNANLEEAVSAASINDTLYAYPMTADNGYFLYYDKNVLSDTDVQTMDGILAALDAAGKSFSMELNSGWYLYSFFGNTGLEFGINDDGVTNYCNWNSTDGAIKGIDVAQSILNITTNPTFISQPDGDFVTGVQNGTIGAGISGVWDAVSIKEAWGDGYGAVKLPTYTVAGQQIQMSSFTGYKMMGVNTYSKYPEWAAKLADWLTNEENQTIRFEERNQGPSNTNAAASDAVKQVPAIQAVIAQSE
;
A
#
# COMPACT_ATOMS: atom_id res chain seq x y z
N ASP A 1 11.46 0.83 -3.76
CA ASP A 1 12.15 2.14 -3.67
C ASP A 1 13.56 2.02 -3.09
N GLN A 2 13.80 1.13 -2.14
CA GLN A 2 15.11 0.99 -1.47
C GLN A 2 16.09 0.09 -2.23
N LEU A 3 15.59 -0.84 -3.05
CA LEU A 3 16.43 -1.86 -3.70
C LEU A 3 17.53 -1.23 -4.57
N SER A 4 17.17 -0.29 -5.45
CA SER A 4 18.11 0.35 -6.38
C SER A 4 19.23 1.07 -5.65
N ALA A 5 18.92 1.81 -4.58
CA ALA A 5 19.91 2.51 -3.77
C ALA A 5 20.85 1.54 -3.05
N MET A 6 20.33 0.43 -2.52
CA MET A 6 21.13 -0.60 -1.84
C MET A 6 22.02 -1.37 -2.82
N VAL A 7 21.53 -1.67 -4.02
CA VAL A 7 22.33 -2.29 -5.09
C VAL A 7 23.43 -1.37 -5.56
N ALA A 8 23.13 -0.08 -5.82
CA ALA A 8 24.11 0.93 -6.20
C ALA A 8 25.19 1.11 -5.14
N ALA A 9 24.85 1.00 -3.87
CA ALA A 9 25.79 1.05 -2.74
C ALA A 9 26.59 -0.28 -2.55
N GLY A 10 26.34 -1.32 -3.35
CA GLY A 10 26.97 -2.63 -3.19
C GLY A 10 26.57 -3.35 -1.90
N ALA A 11 25.45 -2.99 -1.29
CA ALA A 11 25.03 -3.50 0.02
C ALA A 11 24.31 -4.85 -0.05
N LEU A 12 23.81 -5.25 -1.22
CA LEU A 12 23.06 -6.49 -1.39
C LEU A 12 23.85 -7.60 -2.08
N TYR A 13 23.81 -8.76 -1.48
CA TYR A 13 24.36 -10.01 -2.03
C TYR A 13 23.37 -10.60 -3.03
N PRO A 14 23.78 -10.91 -4.29
CA PRO A 14 22.89 -11.53 -5.27
C PRO A 14 22.32 -12.86 -4.76
N VAL A 15 21.08 -13.16 -5.11
CA VAL A 15 20.40 -14.39 -4.71
C VAL A 15 21.07 -15.60 -5.40
N PRO A 16 21.65 -16.57 -4.66
CA PRO A 16 22.39 -17.67 -5.27
C PRO A 16 21.53 -18.66 -6.06
N ASN A 17 20.27 -18.89 -5.59
CA ASN A 17 19.30 -19.78 -6.21
C ASN A 17 18.21 -18.99 -6.97
N ALA A 18 18.64 -17.98 -7.74
CA ALA A 18 17.74 -17.04 -8.38
C ALA A 18 16.65 -17.67 -9.26
N ASP A 19 16.99 -18.71 -10.03
CA ASP A 19 16.03 -19.37 -10.93
C ASP A 19 14.91 -20.07 -10.16
N GLU A 20 15.19 -20.71 -9.03
CA GLU A 20 14.21 -21.35 -8.17
C GLU A 20 13.26 -20.29 -7.57
N VAL A 21 13.84 -19.20 -7.04
CA VAL A 21 13.08 -18.10 -6.44
C VAL A 21 12.20 -17.39 -7.48
N LYS A 22 12.75 -17.13 -8.68
CA LYS A 22 11.99 -16.51 -9.78
C LYS A 22 10.81 -17.37 -10.20
N ASN A 23 10.98 -18.67 -10.34
CA ASN A 23 9.91 -19.59 -10.75
C ASN A 23 8.83 -19.80 -9.69
N ALA A 24 9.14 -19.55 -8.42
CA ALA A 24 8.22 -19.75 -7.31
C ALA A 24 7.37 -18.51 -6.99
N ASN A 25 7.69 -17.35 -7.53
CA ASN A 25 7.05 -16.07 -7.18
C ASN A 25 6.38 -15.38 -8.37
N LEU A 26 5.45 -14.48 -8.09
CA LEU A 26 4.79 -13.63 -9.08
C LEU A 26 5.83 -12.80 -9.86
N GLU A 27 5.63 -12.68 -11.17
CA GLU A 27 6.57 -12.02 -12.07
C GLU A 27 6.85 -10.56 -11.66
N GLU A 28 5.82 -9.84 -11.24
CA GLU A 28 5.93 -8.45 -10.78
C GLU A 28 6.77 -8.34 -9.49
N ALA A 29 6.63 -9.29 -8.56
CA ALA A 29 7.41 -9.33 -7.34
C ALA A 29 8.88 -9.65 -7.62
N VAL A 30 9.14 -10.54 -8.56
CA VAL A 30 10.48 -10.87 -9.06
C VAL A 30 11.11 -9.66 -9.77
N SER A 31 10.35 -8.98 -10.62
CA SER A 31 10.80 -7.75 -11.31
C SER A 31 11.18 -6.66 -10.29
N ALA A 32 10.34 -6.44 -9.27
CA ALA A 32 10.61 -5.47 -8.20
C ALA A 32 11.84 -5.83 -7.34
N ALA A 33 12.22 -7.10 -7.27
CA ALA A 33 13.37 -7.59 -6.52
C ALA A 33 14.65 -7.72 -7.38
N SER A 34 14.61 -7.31 -8.65
CA SER A 34 15.68 -7.46 -9.63
C SER A 34 16.17 -6.09 -10.14
N ILE A 35 17.48 -6.02 -10.44
CA ILE A 35 18.11 -4.91 -11.16
C ILE A 35 18.94 -5.51 -12.30
N ASN A 36 18.73 -5.06 -13.55
CA ASN A 36 19.41 -5.57 -14.74
C ASN A 36 19.40 -7.12 -14.80
N ASP A 37 18.21 -7.72 -14.66
CA ASP A 37 17.95 -9.17 -14.66
C ASP A 37 18.58 -9.98 -13.50
N THR A 38 19.33 -9.32 -12.63
CA THR A 38 19.90 -9.97 -11.43
C THR A 38 18.94 -9.81 -10.24
N LEU A 39 18.56 -10.93 -9.63
CA LEU A 39 17.74 -10.96 -8.42
C LEU A 39 18.60 -10.64 -7.19
N TYR A 40 18.25 -9.57 -6.45
CA TYR A 40 18.99 -9.10 -5.27
C TYR A 40 18.24 -9.28 -3.95
N ALA A 41 16.99 -9.69 -4.01
CA ALA A 41 16.21 -9.97 -2.82
C ALA A 41 15.21 -11.10 -3.06
N TYR A 42 14.78 -11.74 -1.97
CA TYR A 42 13.75 -12.76 -1.96
C TYR A 42 12.38 -12.11 -1.79
N PRO A 43 11.45 -12.23 -2.77
CA PRO A 43 10.09 -11.73 -2.59
C PRO A 43 9.39 -12.39 -1.41
N MET A 44 8.63 -11.62 -0.64
CA MET A 44 7.98 -12.10 0.59
C MET A 44 6.48 -11.83 0.62
N THR A 45 6.06 -10.64 0.19
CA THR A 45 4.64 -10.30 0.04
C THR A 45 4.41 -9.50 -1.23
N ALA A 46 3.16 -9.52 -1.72
CA ALA A 46 2.69 -8.78 -2.90
C ALA A 46 1.48 -7.91 -2.56
N ASP A 47 1.48 -7.28 -1.38
CA ASP A 47 0.34 -6.57 -0.81
C ASP A 47 0.70 -5.21 -0.22
N ASN A 48 1.87 -4.66 -0.55
CA ASN A 48 2.36 -3.43 0.02
C ASN A 48 1.77 -2.19 -0.69
N GLY A 49 0.48 -2.00 -0.53
CA GLY A 49 -0.30 -0.85 -0.96
C GLY A 49 -1.29 -0.46 0.12
N TYR A 50 -2.00 0.63 -0.07
CA TYR A 50 -3.02 1.11 0.85
C TYR A 50 -4.37 1.28 0.14
N PHE A 51 -5.42 1.21 0.92
CA PHE A 51 -6.80 1.23 0.49
C PHE A 51 -7.70 1.81 1.59
N LEU A 52 -9.01 1.85 1.36
CA LEU A 52 -9.98 2.36 2.32
C LEU A 52 -10.52 1.25 3.22
N TYR A 53 -10.39 1.44 4.54
CA TYR A 53 -11.17 0.74 5.55
C TYR A 53 -12.40 1.55 5.95
N TYR A 54 -13.54 0.89 6.20
CA TYR A 54 -14.74 1.55 6.69
C TYR A 54 -15.63 0.60 7.51
N ASP A 55 -16.35 1.19 8.46
CA ASP A 55 -17.36 0.46 9.23
C ASP A 55 -18.69 0.44 8.47
N LYS A 56 -19.10 -0.74 7.99
CA LYS A 56 -20.36 -0.97 7.26
C LYS A 56 -21.61 -0.68 8.09
N ASN A 57 -21.49 -0.62 9.42
CA ASN A 57 -22.59 -0.19 10.29
C ASN A 57 -22.79 1.33 10.26
N VAL A 58 -21.83 2.09 9.71
CA VAL A 58 -21.83 3.56 9.67
C VAL A 58 -21.94 4.07 8.25
N LEU A 59 -21.20 3.48 7.29
CA LEU A 59 -21.17 3.91 5.90
C LEU A 59 -21.71 2.81 4.98
N SER A 60 -22.49 3.23 3.99
CA SER A 60 -22.94 2.37 2.89
C SER A 60 -21.87 2.24 1.80
N ASP A 61 -22.03 1.25 0.90
CA ASP A 61 -21.20 1.08 -0.29
C ASP A 61 -21.28 2.30 -1.24
N THR A 62 -22.34 3.10 -1.17
CA THR A 62 -22.47 4.35 -1.94
C THR A 62 -21.65 5.47 -1.31
N ASP A 63 -21.66 5.61 0.01
CA ASP A 63 -20.93 6.67 0.72
C ASP A 63 -19.43 6.58 0.46
N VAL A 64 -18.89 5.36 0.38
CA VAL A 64 -17.44 5.10 0.22
C VAL A 64 -16.90 5.30 -1.20
N GLN A 65 -17.76 5.66 -2.16
CA GLN A 65 -17.32 5.93 -3.54
C GLN A 65 -16.56 7.24 -3.68
N THR A 66 -16.86 8.23 -2.83
CA THR A 66 -16.25 9.56 -2.89
C THR A 66 -15.81 10.04 -1.52
N MET A 67 -14.75 10.85 -1.47
CA MET A 67 -14.29 11.46 -0.21
C MET A 67 -15.37 12.34 0.41
N ASP A 68 -16.12 13.09 -0.41
CA ASP A 68 -17.22 13.94 0.07
C ASP A 68 -18.34 13.11 0.71
N GLY A 69 -18.68 11.95 0.12
CA GLY A 69 -19.67 11.02 0.67
C GLY A 69 -19.23 10.44 2.01
N ILE A 70 -17.97 10.02 2.10
CA ILE A 70 -17.39 9.50 3.35
C ILE A 70 -17.46 10.55 4.46
N LEU A 71 -16.96 11.77 4.20
CA LEU A 71 -16.91 12.83 5.20
C LEU A 71 -18.31 13.23 5.66
N ALA A 72 -19.29 13.33 4.75
CA ALA A 72 -20.66 13.65 5.09
C ALA A 72 -21.34 12.58 5.94
N ALA A 73 -21.15 11.30 5.60
CA ALA A 73 -21.72 10.19 6.36
C ALA A 73 -21.10 10.07 7.76
N LEU A 74 -19.79 10.28 7.88
CA LEU A 74 -19.10 10.27 9.16
C LEU A 74 -19.50 11.45 10.06
N ASP A 75 -19.65 12.66 9.50
CA ASP A 75 -20.14 13.83 10.24
C ASP A 75 -21.53 13.55 10.82
N ALA A 76 -22.44 13.01 10.02
CA ALA A 76 -23.78 12.62 10.47
C ALA A 76 -23.77 11.56 11.58
N ALA A 77 -22.76 10.70 11.59
CA ALA A 77 -22.58 9.66 12.60
C ALA A 77 -21.78 10.10 13.84
N GLY A 78 -21.25 11.34 13.84
CA GLY A 78 -20.36 11.84 14.89
C GLY A 78 -19.03 11.09 14.99
N LYS A 79 -18.52 10.59 13.86
CA LYS A 79 -17.25 9.87 13.74
C LYS A 79 -16.29 10.62 12.83
N SER A 80 -15.03 10.21 12.83
CA SER A 80 -13.98 10.84 12.03
C SER A 80 -13.40 9.90 10.98
N PHE A 81 -12.80 10.51 9.95
CA PHE A 81 -11.96 9.87 8.95
C PHE A 81 -10.48 10.07 9.30
N SER A 82 -9.65 9.05 9.11
CA SER A 82 -8.23 9.08 9.41
C SER A 82 -7.35 8.77 8.21
N MET A 83 -6.31 9.59 8.02
CA MET A 83 -5.27 9.37 7.02
C MET A 83 -3.98 10.07 7.44
N GLU A 84 -2.82 9.44 7.28
CA GLU A 84 -1.52 10.03 7.58
C GLU A 84 -1.03 10.91 6.41
N LEU A 85 -1.13 12.24 6.52
CA LEU A 85 -0.75 13.17 5.46
C LEU A 85 0.67 13.73 5.56
N ASN A 86 1.36 13.52 6.67
CA ASN A 86 2.78 13.89 6.79
C ASN A 86 3.74 12.87 6.16
N SER A 87 3.19 11.83 5.53
CA SER A 87 3.90 10.80 4.80
C SER A 87 3.74 10.97 3.29
N GLY A 88 4.84 11.09 2.55
CA GLY A 88 4.84 11.11 1.08
C GLY A 88 4.25 9.83 0.47
N TRP A 89 4.31 8.71 1.19
CA TRP A 89 3.67 7.45 0.82
C TRP A 89 2.16 7.61 0.63
N TYR A 90 1.46 8.18 1.61
CA TYR A 90 0.02 8.40 1.51
C TYR A 90 -0.35 9.64 0.67
N LEU A 91 0.49 10.68 0.69
CA LEU A 91 0.22 11.92 -0.06
C LEU A 91 0.14 11.67 -1.57
N TYR A 92 0.87 10.68 -2.09
CA TYR A 92 0.81 10.26 -3.49
C TYR A 92 -0.63 9.96 -3.95
N SER A 93 -1.53 9.54 -3.06
CA SER A 93 -2.91 9.18 -3.39
C SER A 93 -3.69 10.29 -4.07
N PHE A 94 -3.36 11.54 -3.80
CA PHE A 94 -3.98 12.71 -4.41
C PHE A 94 -3.36 13.09 -5.76
N PHE A 95 -2.13 12.73 -6.02
CA PHE A 95 -1.40 13.14 -7.22
C PHE A 95 -1.48 12.11 -8.36
N GLY A 96 -1.56 10.83 -8.04
CA GLY A 96 -1.77 9.80 -9.05
C GLY A 96 -3.08 10.02 -9.81
N ASN A 97 -3.18 9.63 -11.06
CA ASN A 97 -4.33 9.82 -11.96
C ASN A 97 -4.67 11.29 -12.31
N THR A 98 -3.90 12.28 -11.85
CA THR A 98 -4.11 13.70 -12.19
C THR A 98 -3.36 14.15 -13.44
N GLY A 99 -2.44 13.32 -13.94
CA GLY A 99 -1.46 13.69 -14.97
C GLY A 99 -0.21 14.36 -14.39
N LEU A 100 -0.15 14.57 -13.08
CA LEU A 100 1.07 14.96 -12.37
C LEU A 100 1.86 13.71 -12.02
N GLU A 101 3.16 13.75 -12.27
CA GLU A 101 4.00 12.56 -12.26
C GLU A 101 5.04 12.60 -11.12
N PHE A 102 5.32 11.43 -10.61
CA PHE A 102 6.45 11.13 -9.74
C PHE A 102 7.05 9.79 -10.19
N GLY A 103 8.35 9.73 -10.35
CA GLY A 103 9.01 8.52 -10.81
C GLY A 103 10.51 8.54 -10.66
N ILE A 104 11.16 7.54 -11.25
CA ILE A 104 12.61 7.39 -11.30
C ILE A 104 13.05 7.72 -12.72
N ASN A 105 14.12 8.52 -12.86
CA ASN A 105 14.74 8.84 -14.15
C ASN A 105 15.41 7.59 -14.77
N ASP A 106 15.73 7.67 -16.06
CA ASP A 106 16.37 6.59 -16.82
C ASP A 106 17.72 6.13 -16.24
N ASP A 107 18.33 6.93 -15.37
CA ASP A 107 19.55 6.56 -14.64
C ASP A 107 19.30 5.52 -13.52
N GLY A 108 18.04 5.21 -13.21
CA GLY A 108 17.64 4.26 -12.19
C GLY A 108 17.94 4.67 -10.74
N VAL A 109 18.39 5.92 -10.52
CA VAL A 109 18.89 6.41 -9.22
C VAL A 109 18.21 7.71 -8.79
N THR A 110 18.04 8.66 -9.70
CA THR A 110 17.44 9.96 -9.39
C THR A 110 15.94 9.97 -9.63
N ASN A 111 15.20 10.71 -8.80
CA ASN A 111 13.76 10.85 -8.95
C ASN A 111 13.42 12.11 -9.74
N TYR A 112 12.30 12.08 -10.46
CA TYR A 112 11.64 13.27 -10.96
C TYR A 112 10.27 13.44 -10.29
N CYS A 113 9.83 14.70 -10.19
CA CYS A 113 8.53 15.06 -9.63
C CYS A 113 8.07 16.38 -10.24
N ASN A 114 6.87 16.40 -10.84
CA ASN A 114 6.29 17.61 -11.40
C ASN A 114 5.02 18.07 -10.66
N TRP A 115 4.85 17.69 -9.41
CA TRP A 115 3.65 18.01 -8.60
C TRP A 115 3.42 19.51 -8.40
N ASN A 116 4.39 20.35 -8.72
CA ASN A 116 4.26 21.81 -8.75
C ASN A 116 3.95 22.37 -10.13
N SER A 117 3.64 21.53 -11.12
CA SER A 117 3.35 21.97 -12.49
C SER A 117 2.15 22.92 -12.52
N THR A 118 2.28 23.94 -13.37
CA THR A 118 1.22 24.90 -13.72
C THR A 118 0.55 24.56 -15.04
N ASP A 119 0.99 23.50 -15.69
CA ASP A 119 0.50 23.01 -16.98
C ASP A 119 -0.44 21.82 -16.81
N GLY A 120 -1.23 21.53 -17.84
CA GLY A 120 -2.18 20.42 -17.85
C GLY A 120 -3.59 20.80 -17.42
N ALA A 121 -4.50 19.82 -17.47
CA ALA A 121 -5.89 19.98 -17.07
C ALA A 121 -6.08 20.12 -15.56
N ILE A 122 -5.21 19.45 -14.79
CA ILE A 122 -5.12 19.55 -13.33
C ILE A 122 -3.71 20.01 -12.98
N LYS A 123 -3.60 21.09 -12.24
CA LYS A 123 -2.34 21.69 -11.83
C LYS A 123 -2.00 21.32 -10.39
N GLY A 124 -0.74 21.41 -10.00
CA GLY A 124 -0.34 21.13 -8.63
C GLY A 124 -1.10 21.96 -7.59
N ILE A 125 -1.39 23.22 -7.90
CA ILE A 125 -2.18 24.10 -7.01
C ILE A 125 -3.63 23.63 -6.84
N ASP A 126 -4.23 23.02 -7.87
CA ASP A 126 -5.60 22.49 -7.80
C ASP A 126 -5.66 21.31 -6.83
N VAL A 127 -4.65 20.43 -6.89
CA VAL A 127 -4.52 19.30 -5.95
C VAL A 127 -4.29 19.82 -4.53
N ALA A 128 -3.38 20.76 -4.34
CA ALA A 128 -3.11 21.36 -3.03
C ALA A 128 -4.37 22.00 -2.42
N GLN A 129 -5.16 22.70 -3.23
CA GLN A 129 -6.44 23.30 -2.79
C GLN A 129 -7.46 22.22 -2.39
N SER A 130 -7.53 21.11 -3.14
CA SER A 130 -8.42 19.98 -2.82
C SER A 130 -8.01 19.31 -1.51
N ILE A 131 -6.72 19.09 -1.30
CA ILE A 131 -6.19 18.57 -0.02
C ILE A 131 -6.56 19.52 1.12
N LEU A 132 -6.36 20.82 0.95
CA LEU A 132 -6.71 21.81 1.97
C LEU A 132 -8.21 21.78 2.30
N ASN A 133 -9.08 21.66 1.30
CA ASN A 133 -10.54 21.58 1.50
C ASN A 133 -10.93 20.33 2.30
N ILE A 134 -10.29 19.18 2.00
CA ILE A 134 -10.52 17.92 2.72
C ILE A 134 -10.02 18.02 4.15
N THR A 135 -8.80 18.50 4.36
CA THR A 135 -8.14 18.51 5.66
C THR A 135 -8.66 19.57 6.63
N THR A 136 -9.31 20.62 6.11
CA THR A 136 -10.00 21.61 6.94
C THR A 136 -11.42 21.18 7.35
N ASN A 137 -11.92 20.07 6.81
CA ASN A 137 -13.16 19.47 7.28
C ASN A 137 -12.95 18.92 8.70
N PRO A 138 -13.79 19.30 9.69
CA PRO A 138 -13.62 18.87 11.09
C PRO A 138 -13.73 17.35 11.30
N THR A 139 -14.32 16.63 10.34
CA THR A 139 -14.43 15.17 10.34
C THR A 139 -13.10 14.48 9.95
N PHE A 140 -12.19 15.20 9.30
CA PHE A 140 -10.89 14.68 8.87
C PHE A 140 -9.82 14.82 9.96
N ILE A 141 -9.08 13.74 10.24
CA ILE A 141 -7.95 13.73 11.17
C ILE A 141 -6.70 13.22 10.44
N SER A 142 -5.62 14.01 10.44
CA SER A 142 -4.30 13.53 10.00
C SER A 142 -3.56 12.95 11.21
N GLN A 143 -3.31 11.64 11.18
CA GLN A 143 -2.62 10.93 12.26
C GLN A 143 -1.95 9.66 11.74
N PRO A 144 -0.92 9.11 12.45
CA PRO A 144 -0.25 7.86 12.09
C PRO A 144 -1.18 6.64 12.13
N ASP A 145 -0.81 5.57 11.40
CA ASP A 145 -1.57 4.31 11.34
C ASP A 145 -1.89 3.72 12.74
N GLY A 146 -0.96 3.80 13.70
CA GLY A 146 -1.19 3.31 15.05
C GLY A 146 -2.31 4.07 15.79
N ASP A 147 -2.43 5.37 15.55
CA ASP A 147 -3.51 6.19 16.12
C ASP A 147 -4.82 5.95 15.37
N PHE A 148 -4.76 5.67 14.06
CA PHE A 148 -5.92 5.21 13.29
C PHE A 148 -6.51 3.94 13.89
N VAL A 149 -5.70 2.89 14.10
CA VAL A 149 -6.15 1.62 14.73
C VAL A 149 -6.73 1.87 16.12
N THR A 150 -6.08 2.70 16.94
CA THR A 150 -6.58 3.08 18.26
C THR A 150 -7.94 3.78 18.17
N GLY A 151 -8.11 4.69 17.22
CA GLY A 151 -9.37 5.38 16.96
C GLY A 151 -10.50 4.45 16.51
N VAL A 152 -10.17 3.42 15.72
CA VAL A 152 -11.11 2.35 15.33
C VAL A 152 -11.55 1.56 16.57
N GLN A 153 -10.60 1.13 17.41
CA GLN A 153 -10.86 0.32 18.60
C GLN A 153 -11.71 1.05 19.65
N ASN A 154 -11.52 2.35 19.79
CA ASN A 154 -12.30 3.17 20.74
C ASN A 154 -13.60 3.75 20.15
N GLY A 155 -13.87 3.47 18.87
CA GLY A 155 -15.11 3.83 18.18
C GLY A 155 -15.19 5.29 17.72
N THR A 156 -14.10 6.04 17.72
CA THR A 156 -14.09 7.45 17.26
C THR A 156 -13.88 7.57 15.75
N ILE A 157 -13.24 6.61 15.13
CA ILE A 157 -12.98 6.56 13.69
C ILE A 157 -13.95 5.58 13.01
N GLY A 158 -14.60 6.00 11.94
CA GLY A 158 -15.50 5.16 11.15
C GLY A 158 -14.97 4.78 9.76
N ALA A 159 -13.93 5.47 9.29
CA ALA A 159 -13.21 5.11 8.07
C ALA A 159 -11.79 5.70 8.07
N GLY A 160 -10.90 5.11 7.28
CA GLY A 160 -9.54 5.62 7.13
C GLY A 160 -8.74 4.86 6.07
N ILE A 161 -7.60 5.41 5.71
CA ILE A 161 -6.68 4.84 4.74
C ILE A 161 -5.51 4.19 5.48
N SER A 162 -5.30 2.91 5.22
CA SER A 162 -4.15 2.12 5.66
C SER A 162 -3.97 0.89 4.76
N GLY A 163 -3.00 0.04 5.07
CA GLY A 163 -2.73 -1.18 4.31
C GLY A 163 -3.09 -2.47 5.05
N VAL A 164 -2.74 -3.62 4.47
CA VAL A 164 -3.06 -4.95 5.02
C VAL A 164 -2.47 -5.20 6.41
N TRP A 165 -1.44 -4.45 6.81
CA TRP A 165 -0.80 -4.57 8.12
C TRP A 165 -1.73 -4.28 9.30
N ASP A 166 -2.81 -3.52 9.08
CA ASP A 166 -3.81 -3.19 10.11
C ASP A 166 -5.09 -4.06 10.02
N ALA A 167 -5.20 -4.92 8.98
CA ALA A 167 -6.42 -5.68 8.67
C ALA A 167 -6.94 -6.52 9.84
N VAL A 168 -6.05 -7.20 10.57
CA VAL A 168 -6.44 -8.05 11.71
C VAL A 168 -7.04 -7.21 12.82
N SER A 169 -6.35 -6.14 13.23
CA SER A 169 -6.79 -5.28 14.34
C SER A 169 -8.10 -4.55 14.04
N ILE A 170 -8.27 -4.08 12.79
CA ILE A 170 -9.50 -3.40 12.37
C ILE A 170 -10.67 -4.38 12.28
N LYS A 171 -10.43 -5.59 11.75
CA LYS A 171 -11.45 -6.65 11.69
C LYS A 171 -11.89 -7.10 13.09
N GLU A 172 -10.97 -7.20 14.03
CA GLU A 172 -11.31 -7.51 15.45
C GLU A 172 -12.18 -6.41 16.06
N ALA A 173 -11.91 -5.15 15.76
CA ALA A 173 -12.66 -4.02 16.33
C ALA A 173 -14.05 -3.85 15.71
N TRP A 174 -14.20 -3.98 14.40
CA TRP A 174 -15.49 -3.79 13.70
C TRP A 174 -16.30 -5.06 13.49
N GLY A 175 -15.71 -6.25 13.67
CA GLY A 175 -16.41 -7.54 13.50
C GLY A 175 -17.10 -7.64 12.15
N ASP A 176 -18.43 -7.85 12.16
CA ASP A 176 -19.24 -7.95 10.93
C ASP A 176 -19.36 -6.63 10.14
N GLY A 177 -19.08 -5.50 10.80
CA GLY A 177 -19.00 -4.19 10.16
C GLY A 177 -17.72 -3.95 9.36
N TYR A 178 -16.74 -4.83 9.43
CA TYR A 178 -15.47 -4.67 8.72
C TYR A 178 -15.67 -4.55 7.21
N GLY A 179 -15.20 -3.45 6.63
CA GLY A 179 -15.17 -3.17 5.21
C GLY A 179 -13.78 -2.77 4.75
N ALA A 180 -13.38 -3.25 3.57
CA ALA A 180 -12.15 -2.87 2.88
C ALA A 180 -12.43 -2.78 1.39
N VAL A 181 -12.15 -1.63 0.79
CA VAL A 181 -12.38 -1.36 -0.65
C VAL A 181 -11.27 -0.47 -1.19
N LYS A 182 -11.17 -0.37 -2.51
CA LYS A 182 -10.24 0.59 -3.13
C LYS A 182 -10.52 2.02 -2.64
N LEU A 183 -9.54 2.89 -2.76
CA LEU A 183 -9.65 4.30 -2.40
C LEU A 183 -10.83 4.97 -3.11
N PRO A 184 -11.44 5.99 -2.49
CA PRO A 184 -12.53 6.75 -3.11
C PRO A 184 -12.02 7.63 -4.26
N THR A 185 -12.94 8.25 -4.98
CA THR A 185 -12.63 9.43 -5.77
C THR A 185 -12.62 10.67 -4.88
N TYR A 186 -11.98 11.75 -5.33
CA TYR A 186 -12.04 13.06 -4.69
C TYR A 186 -12.22 14.15 -5.74
N THR A 187 -12.75 15.30 -5.32
CA THR A 187 -13.01 16.44 -6.20
C THR A 187 -11.75 17.28 -6.36
N VAL A 188 -11.27 17.45 -7.60
CA VAL A 188 -10.15 18.34 -7.94
C VAL A 188 -10.41 19.02 -9.28
N ALA A 189 -10.21 20.34 -9.37
CA ALA A 189 -10.48 21.15 -10.56
C ALA A 189 -11.87 20.89 -11.17
N GLY A 190 -12.89 20.67 -10.33
CA GLY A 190 -14.26 20.38 -10.74
C GLY A 190 -14.51 18.98 -11.32
N GLN A 191 -13.57 18.06 -11.18
CA GLN A 191 -13.64 16.68 -11.66
C GLN A 191 -13.53 15.68 -10.48
N GLN A 192 -14.11 14.49 -10.65
CA GLN A 192 -13.89 13.35 -9.75
C GLN A 192 -12.70 12.55 -10.27
N ILE A 193 -11.64 12.48 -9.47
CA ILE A 193 -10.42 11.73 -9.78
C ILE A 193 -10.27 10.58 -8.79
N GLN A 194 -10.01 9.37 -9.30
CA GLN A 194 -9.73 8.21 -8.49
C GLN A 194 -8.43 8.41 -7.73
N MET A 195 -8.47 8.31 -6.40
CA MET A 195 -7.25 8.32 -5.59
C MET A 195 -6.40 7.09 -5.89
N SER A 196 -5.09 7.26 -5.87
CA SER A 196 -4.10 6.25 -6.23
C SER A 196 -3.40 5.67 -5.02
N SER A 197 -2.87 4.48 -5.15
CA SER A 197 -1.96 3.85 -4.19
C SER A 197 -0.67 3.43 -4.88
N PHE A 198 0.39 3.32 -4.10
CA PHE A 198 1.53 2.54 -4.55
C PHE A 198 1.16 1.05 -4.58
N THR A 199 1.70 0.33 -5.54
CA THR A 199 1.75 -1.13 -5.55
C THR A 199 3.17 -1.53 -5.22
N GLY A 200 3.34 -2.36 -4.20
CA GLY A 200 4.67 -2.71 -3.74
C GLY A 200 4.77 -4.13 -3.20
N TYR A 201 6.01 -4.51 -2.98
CA TYR A 201 6.41 -5.85 -2.56
C TYR A 201 7.35 -5.74 -1.38
N LYS A 202 7.09 -6.52 -0.32
CA LYS A 202 8.08 -6.68 0.74
C LYS A 202 9.02 -7.81 0.34
N MET A 203 10.29 -7.62 0.61
CA MET A 203 11.32 -8.57 0.21
C MET A 203 12.42 -8.64 1.26
N MET A 204 13.18 -9.72 1.23
CA MET A 204 14.27 -9.95 2.15
C MET A 204 15.60 -9.95 1.39
N GLY A 205 16.47 -8.99 1.67
CA GLY A 205 17.80 -8.88 1.10
C GLY A 205 18.86 -9.42 2.04
N VAL A 206 19.96 -9.92 1.48
CA VAL A 206 21.13 -10.36 2.22
C VAL A 206 22.22 -9.30 2.14
N ASN A 207 22.73 -8.89 3.31
CA ASN A 207 23.79 -7.89 3.38
C ASN A 207 25.13 -8.46 2.89
N THR A 208 25.73 -7.81 1.90
CA THR A 208 27.05 -8.19 1.34
C THR A 208 28.15 -8.21 2.41
N TYR A 209 28.04 -7.37 3.44
CA TYR A 209 29.02 -7.31 4.54
C TYR A 209 28.79 -8.38 5.62
N SER A 210 27.84 -9.30 5.43
CA SER A 210 27.67 -10.45 6.33
C SER A 210 28.94 -11.29 6.36
N LYS A 211 29.31 -11.78 7.54
CA LYS A 211 30.41 -12.76 7.67
C LYS A 211 30.06 -14.13 7.06
N TYR A 212 28.77 -14.40 6.89
CA TYR A 212 28.25 -15.68 6.41
C TYR A 212 27.13 -15.45 5.39
N PRO A 213 27.41 -14.84 4.22
CA PRO A 213 26.36 -14.44 3.27
C PRO A 213 25.56 -15.64 2.72
N GLU A 214 26.21 -16.80 2.54
CA GLU A 214 25.56 -18.02 2.06
C GLU A 214 24.56 -18.58 3.09
N TRP A 215 24.86 -18.50 4.39
CA TRP A 215 23.92 -18.90 5.44
C TRP A 215 22.78 -17.88 5.60
N ALA A 216 23.08 -16.59 5.46
CA ALA A 216 22.08 -15.56 5.44
C ALA A 216 21.13 -15.71 4.23
N ALA A 217 21.65 -16.11 3.07
CA ALA A 217 20.84 -16.42 1.90
C ALA A 217 19.90 -17.61 2.13
N LYS A 218 20.41 -18.71 2.73
CA LYS A 218 19.55 -19.85 3.10
C LYS A 218 18.47 -19.48 4.10
N LEU A 219 18.76 -18.61 5.06
CA LEU A 219 17.77 -18.13 6.01
C LEU A 219 16.72 -17.26 5.31
N ALA A 220 17.14 -16.35 4.43
CA ALA A 220 16.23 -15.51 3.67
C ALA A 220 15.30 -16.34 2.76
N ASP A 221 15.85 -17.32 2.06
CA ASP A 221 15.11 -18.28 1.25
C ASP A 221 14.07 -19.05 2.08
N TRP A 222 14.49 -19.61 3.23
CA TRP A 222 13.57 -20.29 4.13
C TRP A 222 12.46 -19.38 4.66
N LEU A 223 12.78 -18.16 5.08
CA LEU A 223 11.80 -17.20 5.60
C LEU A 223 10.79 -16.75 4.55
N THR A 224 11.10 -16.86 3.27
CA THR A 224 10.29 -16.41 2.14
C THR A 224 9.76 -17.54 1.27
N ASN A 225 9.94 -18.79 1.65
CA ASN A 225 9.42 -19.95 0.93
C ASN A 225 7.88 -20.02 1.01
N GLU A 226 7.26 -20.89 0.22
CA GLU A 226 5.81 -21.07 0.13
C GLU A 226 5.18 -21.31 1.51
N GLU A 227 5.75 -22.22 2.32
CA GLU A 227 5.22 -22.57 3.64
C GLU A 227 5.20 -21.35 4.58
N ASN A 228 6.29 -20.60 4.68
CA ASN A 228 6.37 -19.43 5.55
C ASN A 228 5.54 -18.25 5.04
N GLN A 229 5.36 -18.10 3.74
CA GLN A 229 4.43 -17.11 3.20
C GLN A 229 2.97 -17.49 3.50
N THR A 230 2.62 -18.78 3.43
CA THR A 230 1.29 -19.29 3.81
C THR A 230 1.02 -19.05 5.29
N ILE A 231 1.94 -19.39 6.18
CA ILE A 231 1.82 -19.13 7.63
C ILE A 231 1.64 -17.62 7.89
N ARG A 232 2.42 -16.77 7.23
CA ARG A 232 2.30 -15.30 7.38
C ARG A 232 0.93 -14.80 6.91
N PHE A 233 0.38 -15.37 5.85
CA PHE A 233 -0.98 -15.07 5.43
C PHE A 233 -2.00 -15.51 6.47
N GLU A 234 -1.93 -16.73 6.98
CA GLU A 234 -2.87 -17.27 7.97
C GLU A 234 -2.88 -16.47 9.27
N GLU A 235 -1.70 -16.06 9.76
CA GLU A 235 -1.54 -15.37 11.03
C GLU A 235 -1.71 -13.84 10.93
N ARG A 236 -1.42 -13.24 9.76
CA ARG A 236 -1.31 -11.79 9.60
C ARG A 236 -2.11 -11.23 8.42
N ASN A 237 -2.79 -12.07 7.65
CA ASN A 237 -3.49 -11.73 6.40
C ASN A 237 -2.61 -10.99 5.37
N GLN A 238 -1.30 -11.20 5.40
CA GLN A 238 -0.39 -10.59 4.42
C GLN A 238 -0.41 -11.39 3.12
N GLY A 239 -0.63 -10.70 1.99
CA GLY A 239 -0.74 -11.30 0.67
C GLY A 239 0.60 -11.89 0.19
N PRO A 240 0.65 -13.20 -0.12
CA PRO A 240 1.88 -13.85 -0.55
C PRO A 240 2.37 -13.36 -1.91
N SER A 241 3.69 -13.33 -2.12
CA SER A 241 4.30 -13.22 -3.44
C SER A 241 4.53 -14.58 -4.11
N ASN A 242 4.55 -15.67 -3.33
CA ASN A 242 4.65 -17.03 -3.89
C ASN A 242 3.40 -17.35 -4.71
N THR A 243 3.57 -17.84 -5.92
CA THR A 243 2.49 -18.06 -6.89
C THR A 243 1.47 -19.07 -6.40
N ASN A 244 1.89 -20.18 -5.77
CA ASN A 244 0.98 -21.20 -5.26
C ASN A 244 0.18 -20.67 -4.05
N ALA A 245 0.86 -20.03 -3.10
CA ALA A 245 0.22 -19.46 -1.93
C ALA A 245 -0.78 -18.36 -2.32
N ALA A 246 -0.41 -17.46 -3.24
CA ALA A 246 -1.28 -16.39 -3.73
C ALA A 246 -2.52 -16.91 -4.48
N ALA A 247 -2.42 -18.06 -5.15
CA ALA A 247 -3.50 -18.66 -5.90
C ALA A 247 -4.56 -19.36 -5.01
N SER A 248 -4.32 -19.48 -3.70
CA SER A 248 -5.25 -20.15 -2.79
C SER A 248 -6.59 -19.41 -2.68
N ASP A 249 -7.68 -20.15 -2.53
CA ASP A 249 -9.02 -19.56 -2.36
C ASP A 249 -9.11 -18.72 -1.07
N ALA A 250 -8.39 -19.12 -0.03
CA ALA A 250 -8.34 -18.40 1.23
C ALA A 250 -7.77 -16.97 1.05
N VAL A 251 -6.70 -16.83 0.29
CA VAL A 251 -6.10 -15.51 -0.03
C VAL A 251 -7.07 -14.66 -0.85
N LYS A 252 -7.67 -15.23 -1.88
CA LYS A 252 -8.60 -14.53 -2.78
C LYS A 252 -9.87 -14.02 -2.10
N GLN A 253 -10.25 -14.57 -0.94
CA GLN A 253 -11.47 -14.18 -0.22
C GLN A 253 -11.24 -13.11 0.85
N VAL A 254 -9.99 -12.69 1.12
CA VAL A 254 -9.70 -11.67 2.13
C VAL A 254 -10.03 -10.27 1.58
N PRO A 255 -10.97 -9.53 2.22
CA PRO A 255 -11.39 -8.20 1.72
C PRO A 255 -10.24 -7.20 1.54
N ALA A 256 -9.28 -7.18 2.46
CA ALA A 256 -8.10 -6.32 2.37
C ALA A 256 -7.25 -6.63 1.13
N ILE A 257 -7.04 -7.91 0.81
CA ILE A 257 -6.29 -8.33 -0.38
C ILE A 257 -7.07 -7.99 -1.66
N GLN A 258 -8.38 -8.22 -1.66
CA GLN A 258 -9.25 -7.80 -2.77
C GLN A 258 -9.21 -6.28 -2.99
N ALA A 259 -9.16 -5.49 -1.91
CA ALA A 259 -9.04 -4.05 -2.00
C ALA A 259 -7.70 -3.61 -2.61
N VAL A 260 -6.58 -4.25 -2.23
CA VAL A 260 -5.26 -4.00 -2.85
C VAL A 260 -5.29 -4.33 -4.34
N ILE A 261 -5.86 -5.46 -4.73
CA ILE A 261 -5.97 -5.88 -6.14
C ILE A 261 -6.83 -4.86 -6.92
N ALA A 262 -8.02 -4.53 -6.42
CA ALA A 262 -8.91 -3.56 -7.07
C ALA A 262 -8.31 -2.13 -7.14
N GLN A 263 -7.37 -1.81 -6.25
CA GLN A 263 -6.66 -0.53 -6.28
C GLN A 263 -5.57 -0.49 -7.36
N SER A 264 -5.02 -1.63 -7.77
CA SER A 264 -3.97 -1.73 -8.80
C SER A 264 -4.52 -1.78 -10.24
N GLU A 265 -5.80 -2.01 -10.42
CA GLU A 265 -6.53 -1.96 -11.71
C GLU A 265 -6.88 -0.51 -12.13
#